data_954dd92ee0466c75faf198acd4b9f7f2
#
_entry.id   954dd92ee0466c75faf198acd4b9f7f2
#
_cell.length_a   1.000
_cell.length_b   1.000
_cell.length_c   1.000
_cell.angle_alpha   90.00
_cell.angle_beta   90.00
_cell.angle_gamma   90.00
#
_symmetry.space_group_name_H-M   'P 1'
#
loop_
_entity.id
_entity.type
_entity.pdbx_description
1 polymer ?
#
loop_
_entity_poly.entity_id
_entity_poly.type
_entity_poly.pdbx_seq_one_letter_code
_entity_poly.pdbx_strand_id
1 'polypeptide(L)'
;LGMLKRIQFIGNNYQIIHAPSEVPEEITKVSVYLHEGVESYTERFVPRWKEANCAVAGPYWIDTTFANKGIGVRSICKTLDIALADVMAFGDNYNDVSMLDIVGVPYIMDGAAAPLREKYPNHTPRPEDVLREFLKQNWILNARVQNLK
;
A
#
# COMPACT_ATOMS: atom_id res chain seq x y z
N LEU A 1 -10.01 -16.91 19.96
CA LEU A 1 -11.25 -16.85 19.12
C LEU A 1 -11.47 -15.50 18.46
N GLY A 2 -11.06 -14.37 19.06
CA GLY A 2 -11.24 -13.03 18.49
C GLY A 2 -10.40 -12.77 17.22
N MET A 3 -9.14 -13.20 17.21
CA MET A 3 -8.24 -13.02 16.07
C MET A 3 -8.70 -13.81 14.84
N LEU A 4 -9.08 -15.06 15.00
CA LEU A 4 -9.55 -15.91 13.89
C LEU A 4 -10.78 -15.33 13.19
N LYS A 5 -11.70 -14.68 13.93
CA LYS A 5 -12.85 -13.99 13.32
C LYS A 5 -12.42 -12.78 12.48
N ARG A 6 -11.33 -12.09 12.83
CA ARG A 6 -10.84 -10.91 12.09
C ARG A 6 -10.03 -11.26 10.86
N ILE A 7 -9.53 -12.49 10.75
CA ILE A 7 -8.80 -12.99 9.57
C ILE A 7 -9.66 -13.94 8.71
N GLN A 8 -10.96 -13.92 8.86
CA GLN A 8 -11.89 -14.78 8.06
C GLN A 8 -11.73 -14.60 6.54
N PHE A 9 -11.24 -13.44 6.08
CA PHE A 9 -10.96 -13.19 4.67
C PHE A 9 -9.85 -14.11 4.10
N ILE A 10 -9.03 -14.74 4.95
CA ILE A 10 -8.01 -15.71 4.52
C ILE A 10 -8.67 -17.07 4.18
N GLY A 11 -9.90 -17.30 4.62
CA GLY A 11 -10.59 -18.58 4.44
C GLY A 11 -9.88 -19.71 5.20
N ASN A 12 -9.62 -20.81 4.51
CA ASN A 12 -8.90 -21.98 5.06
C ASN A 12 -7.41 -21.99 4.70
N ASN A 13 -6.87 -20.90 4.12
CA ASN A 13 -5.49 -20.79 3.68
C ASN A 13 -4.58 -20.34 4.83
N TYR A 14 -4.60 -21.04 5.95
CA TYR A 14 -3.72 -20.78 7.07
C TYR A 14 -3.35 -22.09 7.81
N GLN A 15 -2.21 -22.06 8.47
CA GLN A 15 -1.76 -23.08 9.39
C GLN A 15 -1.48 -22.45 10.75
N ILE A 16 -1.89 -23.12 11.83
CA ILE A 16 -1.51 -22.72 13.19
C ILE A 16 -0.16 -23.36 13.49
N ILE A 17 0.80 -22.52 13.89
CA ILE A 17 2.15 -22.93 14.30
C ILE A 17 2.42 -22.45 15.72
N HIS A 18 3.36 -23.09 16.40
CA HIS A 18 3.80 -22.72 17.75
C HIS A 18 5.21 -22.13 17.75
N ALA A 19 5.98 -22.33 16.67
CA ALA A 19 7.30 -21.75 16.50
C ALA A 19 7.56 -21.41 15.01
N PRO A 20 8.32 -20.33 14.72
CA PRO A 20 8.68 -19.98 13.34
C PRO A 20 9.43 -21.09 12.59
N SER A 21 10.16 -21.96 13.31
CA SER A 21 10.88 -23.10 12.74
C SER A 21 9.99 -24.18 12.12
N GLU A 22 8.68 -24.12 12.35
CA GLU A 22 7.70 -25.02 11.73
C GLU A 22 7.31 -24.58 10.31
N VAL A 23 7.73 -23.38 9.87
CA VAL A 23 7.51 -22.86 8.51
C VAL A 23 8.75 -23.15 7.67
N PRO A 24 8.67 -24.07 6.69
CA PRO A 24 9.82 -24.43 5.85
C PRO A 24 10.11 -23.35 4.77
N GLU A 25 9.12 -22.49 4.44
CA GLU A 25 9.24 -21.46 3.44
C GLU A 25 9.88 -20.18 4.00
N GLU A 26 10.37 -19.32 3.12
CA GLU A 26 10.84 -17.99 3.50
C GLU A 26 9.68 -17.12 4.00
N ILE A 27 9.85 -16.52 5.17
CA ILE A 27 8.87 -15.61 5.75
C ILE A 27 9.03 -14.24 5.08
N THR A 28 8.06 -13.85 4.28
CA THR A 28 8.06 -12.57 3.56
C THR A 28 7.48 -11.41 4.37
N LYS A 29 6.61 -11.72 5.33
CA LYS A 29 5.91 -10.73 6.16
C LYS A 29 5.56 -11.32 7.53
N VAL A 30 5.72 -10.52 8.57
CA VAL A 30 5.23 -10.80 9.92
C VAL A 30 4.21 -9.73 10.30
N SER A 31 3.00 -10.14 10.64
CA SER A 31 1.93 -9.25 11.13
C SER A 31 1.62 -9.57 12.58
N VAL A 32 1.63 -8.57 13.43
CA VAL A 32 1.28 -8.70 14.86
C VAL A 32 -0.08 -8.08 15.09
N TYR A 33 -1.01 -8.89 15.60
CA TYR A 33 -2.31 -8.42 16.05
C TYR A 33 -2.25 -8.04 17.52
N LEU A 34 -2.64 -6.80 17.83
CA LEU A 34 -2.64 -6.22 19.16
C LEU A 34 -4.09 -6.01 19.62
N HIS A 35 -4.54 -6.79 20.58
CA HIS A 35 -5.93 -6.81 21.02
C HIS A 35 -6.39 -5.46 21.59
N GLU A 36 -5.48 -4.72 22.23
CA GLU A 36 -5.73 -3.43 22.87
C GLU A 36 -5.45 -2.22 21.95
N GLY A 37 -5.11 -2.48 20.67
CA GLY A 37 -4.73 -1.44 19.72
C GLY A 37 -3.22 -1.25 19.62
N VAL A 38 -2.80 -0.46 18.61
CA VAL A 38 -1.37 -0.27 18.28
C VAL A 38 -0.72 0.86 19.07
N GLU A 39 -1.48 1.78 19.66
CA GLU A 39 -1.00 3.04 20.24
C GLU A 39 0.10 2.80 21.27
N SER A 40 -0.11 1.87 22.21
CA SER A 40 0.84 1.55 23.29
C SER A 40 2.13 0.87 22.80
N TYR A 41 2.16 0.40 21.57
CA TYR A 41 3.25 -0.41 21.02
C TYR A 41 4.01 0.29 19.90
N THR A 42 3.39 1.27 19.24
CA THR A 42 3.97 1.95 18.06
C THR A 42 5.31 2.58 18.38
N GLU A 43 5.43 3.35 19.45
CA GLU A 43 6.68 4.02 19.84
C GLU A 43 7.80 3.04 20.21
N ARG A 44 7.43 1.86 20.71
CA ARG A 44 8.39 0.84 21.14
C ARG A 44 8.84 -0.07 20.01
N PHE A 45 7.93 -0.51 19.15
CA PHE A 45 8.20 -1.53 18.13
C PHE A 45 8.64 -0.94 16.81
N VAL A 46 7.97 0.09 16.31
CA VAL A 46 8.24 0.63 14.97
C VAL A 46 9.67 1.13 14.81
N PRO A 47 10.25 1.93 15.73
CA PRO A 47 11.63 2.37 15.60
C PRO A 47 12.64 1.23 15.66
N ARG A 48 12.37 0.22 16.49
CA ARG A 48 13.30 -0.92 16.69
C ARG A 48 13.44 -1.80 15.45
N TRP A 49 12.37 -1.89 14.64
CA TRP A 49 12.31 -2.74 13.45
C TRP A 49 12.20 -1.93 12.15
N LYS A 50 12.68 -0.69 12.18
CA LYS A 50 12.61 0.23 11.04
C LYS A 50 13.28 -0.33 9.79
N GLU A 51 14.42 -1.01 9.94
CA GLU A 51 15.15 -1.61 8.82
C GLU A 51 14.38 -2.74 8.13
N ALA A 52 13.47 -3.39 8.85
CA ALA A 52 12.55 -4.38 8.30
C ALA A 52 11.19 -3.77 7.91
N ASN A 53 11.15 -2.48 7.59
CA ASN A 53 9.94 -1.73 7.21
C ASN A 53 8.76 -1.96 8.18
N CYS A 54 9.02 -1.97 9.48
CA CYS A 54 7.99 -2.08 10.49
C CYS A 54 7.10 -0.84 10.47
N ALA A 55 5.79 -1.03 10.31
CA ALA A 55 4.82 0.06 10.23
C ALA A 55 3.46 -0.34 10.79
N VAL A 56 2.70 0.66 11.23
CA VAL A 56 1.28 0.48 11.58
C VAL A 56 0.49 0.19 10.31
N ALA A 57 -0.24 -0.92 10.32
CA ALA A 57 -1.08 -1.38 9.21
C ALA A 57 -2.59 -1.30 9.51
N GLY A 58 -2.96 -0.61 10.58
CA GLY A 58 -4.34 -0.40 11.01
C GLY A 58 -4.44 -0.28 12.53
N PRO A 59 -5.64 -0.11 13.09
CA PRO A 59 -5.81 0.17 14.52
C PRO A 59 -5.36 -0.96 15.45
N TYR A 60 -5.19 -2.17 14.92
CA TYR A 60 -4.82 -3.37 15.70
C TYR A 60 -3.63 -4.13 15.14
N TRP A 61 -2.98 -3.63 14.06
CA TRP A 61 -1.95 -4.37 13.36
C TRP A 61 -0.66 -3.59 13.21
N ILE A 62 0.45 -4.27 13.47
CA ILE A 62 1.79 -3.82 13.10
C ILE A 62 2.35 -4.86 12.12
N ASP A 63 2.76 -4.41 10.96
CA ASP A 63 3.38 -5.22 9.92
C ASP A 63 4.89 -5.00 9.89
N THR A 64 5.62 -6.08 9.68
CA THR A 64 7.07 -6.06 9.46
C THR A 64 7.36 -6.88 8.21
N THR A 65 8.04 -6.28 7.22
CA THR A 65 8.32 -6.93 5.93
C THR A 65 9.61 -6.39 5.33
N PHE A 66 10.35 -7.23 4.59
CA PHE A 66 11.51 -6.80 3.80
C PHE A 66 11.12 -6.13 2.48
N ALA A 67 9.84 -6.13 2.14
CA ALA A 67 9.27 -5.43 0.99
C ALA A 67 8.33 -4.33 1.45
N ASN A 68 8.21 -3.26 0.66
CA ASN A 68 7.19 -2.24 0.79
C ASN A 68 6.61 -1.91 -0.58
N LYS A 69 5.51 -1.15 -0.62
CA LYS A 69 4.82 -0.82 -1.87
C LYS A 69 5.71 -0.04 -2.83
N GLY A 70 6.61 0.81 -2.33
CA GLY A 70 7.56 1.54 -3.15
C GLY A 70 8.60 0.65 -3.83
N ILE A 71 9.13 -0.36 -3.11
CA ILE A 71 10.03 -1.37 -3.70
C ILE A 71 9.30 -2.12 -4.81
N GLY A 72 8.05 -2.54 -4.57
CA GLY A 72 7.23 -3.24 -5.56
C GLY A 72 7.02 -2.42 -6.84
N VAL A 73 6.62 -1.14 -6.69
CA VAL A 73 6.43 -0.22 -7.83
C VAL A 73 7.73 -0.02 -8.61
N ARG A 74 8.87 0.23 -7.94
CA ARG A 74 10.17 0.35 -8.62
C ARG A 74 10.53 -0.90 -9.40
N SER A 75 10.27 -2.07 -8.83
CA SER A 75 10.56 -3.35 -9.47
C SER A 75 9.73 -3.55 -10.75
N ILE A 76 8.43 -3.27 -10.68
CA ILE A 76 7.51 -3.34 -11.83
C ILE A 76 7.93 -2.34 -12.91
N CYS A 77 8.16 -1.09 -12.54
CA CYS A 77 8.57 -0.03 -13.47
C CYS A 77 9.88 -0.39 -14.18
N LYS A 78 10.86 -0.91 -13.44
CA LYS A 78 12.12 -1.40 -14.02
C LYS A 78 11.90 -2.54 -15.01
N THR A 79 11.04 -3.50 -14.68
CA THR A 79 10.76 -4.66 -15.54
C THR A 79 10.04 -4.26 -16.83
N LEU A 80 9.15 -3.26 -16.75
CA LEU A 80 8.34 -2.79 -17.87
C LEU A 80 8.95 -1.61 -18.62
N ASP A 81 10.13 -1.13 -18.21
CA ASP A 81 10.81 0.05 -18.76
C ASP A 81 9.91 1.31 -18.69
N ILE A 82 9.23 1.51 -17.57
CA ILE A 82 8.34 2.65 -17.30
C ILE A 82 9.05 3.62 -16.36
N ALA A 83 9.08 4.92 -16.71
CA ALA A 83 9.58 5.94 -15.78
C ALA A 83 8.63 6.11 -14.59
N LEU A 84 9.15 6.23 -13.38
CA LEU A 84 8.33 6.48 -12.18
C LEU A 84 7.50 7.78 -12.30
N ALA A 85 8.00 8.77 -13.04
CA ALA A 85 7.29 10.00 -13.35
C ALA A 85 5.98 9.78 -14.14
N ASP A 86 5.88 8.69 -14.89
CA ASP A 86 4.72 8.33 -15.71
C ASP A 86 3.73 7.42 -14.97
N VAL A 87 3.95 7.17 -13.68
CA VAL A 87 3.11 6.29 -12.86
C VAL A 87 2.12 7.11 -12.04
N MET A 88 0.86 6.70 -12.08
CA MET A 88 -0.19 7.15 -11.18
C MET A 88 -0.40 6.08 -10.09
N ALA A 89 -0.51 6.51 -8.83
CA ALA A 89 -0.77 5.61 -7.70
C ALA A 89 -1.81 6.18 -6.74
N PHE A 90 -2.55 5.29 -6.10
CA PHE A 90 -3.59 5.62 -5.12
C PHE A 90 -3.28 4.95 -3.79
N GLY A 91 -3.47 5.69 -2.69
CA GLY A 91 -3.25 5.19 -1.35
C GLY A 91 -4.16 5.82 -0.32
N ASP A 92 -4.32 5.16 0.82
CA ASP A 92 -5.20 5.62 1.91
C ASP A 92 -4.53 5.56 3.29
N ASN A 93 -3.34 4.93 3.39
CA ASN A 93 -2.72 4.68 4.69
C ASN A 93 -1.20 4.90 4.65
N TYR A 94 -0.57 4.88 5.82
CA TYR A 94 0.88 5.11 5.99
C TYR A 94 1.76 4.08 5.28
N ASN A 95 1.30 2.84 5.08
CA ASN A 95 2.03 1.84 4.30
C ASN A 95 2.08 2.13 2.79
N ASP A 96 1.27 3.09 2.29
CA ASP A 96 1.27 3.55 0.91
C ASP A 96 2.30 4.65 0.65
N VAL A 97 2.77 5.34 1.70
CA VAL A 97 3.68 6.48 1.60
C VAL A 97 4.92 6.16 0.77
N SER A 98 5.52 4.98 0.98
CA SER A 98 6.69 4.55 0.23
C SER A 98 6.47 4.45 -1.29
N MET A 99 5.24 4.20 -1.72
CA MET A 99 4.82 4.19 -3.12
C MET A 99 4.47 5.59 -3.61
N LEU A 100 3.65 6.33 -2.85
CA LEU A 100 3.17 7.65 -3.22
C LEU A 100 4.31 8.67 -3.35
N ASP A 101 5.38 8.53 -2.55
CA ASP A 101 6.54 9.43 -2.56
C ASP A 101 7.44 9.29 -3.80
N ILE A 102 7.27 8.23 -4.58
CA ILE A 102 8.18 7.93 -5.71
C ILE A 102 7.54 8.02 -7.08
N VAL A 103 6.22 8.11 -7.16
CA VAL A 103 5.49 8.16 -8.42
C VAL A 103 5.24 9.61 -8.86
N GLY A 104 5.08 9.80 -10.18
CA GLY A 104 4.84 11.14 -10.73
C GLY A 104 3.47 11.72 -10.40
N VAL A 105 2.45 10.87 -10.24
CA VAL A 105 1.06 11.31 -9.99
C VAL A 105 0.46 10.56 -8.79
N PRO A 106 0.82 10.94 -7.55
CA PRO A 106 0.24 10.36 -6.36
C PRO A 106 -1.16 10.91 -6.08
N TYR A 107 -2.08 10.04 -5.73
CA TYR A 107 -3.41 10.36 -5.20
C TYR A 107 -3.59 9.78 -3.80
N ILE A 108 -4.06 10.61 -2.89
CA ILE A 108 -4.50 10.17 -1.56
C ILE A 108 -6.02 10.10 -1.50
N MET A 109 -6.55 9.07 -0.85
CA MET A 109 -7.99 8.92 -0.67
C MET A 109 -8.53 9.95 0.34
N ASP A 110 -9.73 10.49 0.09
CA ASP A 110 -10.36 11.48 0.98
C ASP A 110 -10.60 10.95 2.40
N GLY A 111 -10.75 9.63 2.55
CA GLY A 111 -10.88 8.96 3.86
C GLY A 111 -9.58 8.75 4.63
N ALA A 112 -8.43 9.10 4.06
CA ALA A 112 -7.14 8.96 4.74
C ALA A 112 -6.99 9.91 5.93
N ALA A 113 -6.04 9.62 6.82
CA ALA A 113 -5.71 10.48 7.95
C ALA A 113 -5.28 11.89 7.49
N ALA A 114 -5.66 12.93 8.25
CA ALA A 114 -5.39 14.33 7.89
C ALA A 114 -3.92 14.61 7.51
N PRO A 115 -2.89 14.12 8.24
CA PRO A 115 -1.50 14.36 7.86
C PRO A 115 -1.12 13.79 6.49
N LEU A 116 -1.75 12.68 6.06
CA LEU A 116 -1.52 12.13 4.72
C LEU A 116 -2.18 13.00 3.65
N ARG A 117 -3.39 13.49 3.89
CA ARG A 117 -4.08 14.38 2.97
C ARG A 117 -3.36 15.71 2.79
N GLU A 118 -2.77 16.24 3.86
CA GLU A 118 -1.97 17.48 3.80
C GLU A 118 -0.66 17.29 3.01
N LYS A 119 -0.11 16.07 3.01
CA LYS A 119 1.15 15.76 2.33
C LYS A 119 1.01 15.69 0.81
N TYR A 120 -0.11 15.17 0.29
CA TYR A 120 -0.29 14.93 -1.14
C TYR A 120 -1.33 15.89 -1.73
N PRO A 121 -1.04 16.54 -2.89
CA PRO A 121 -1.93 17.56 -3.44
C PRO A 121 -3.16 17.00 -4.14
N ASN A 122 -3.10 15.77 -4.66
CA ASN A 122 -4.21 15.17 -5.39
C ASN A 122 -5.04 14.29 -4.46
N HIS A 123 -6.33 14.56 -4.41
CA HIS A 123 -7.29 13.85 -3.56
C HIS A 123 -8.38 13.22 -4.41
N THR A 124 -8.92 12.10 -3.95
CA THR A 124 -10.09 11.48 -4.59
C THR A 124 -10.87 10.62 -3.59
N PRO A 125 -12.21 10.63 -3.64
CA PRO A 125 -13.01 9.66 -2.92
C PRO A 125 -12.96 8.27 -3.56
N ARG A 126 -12.66 8.21 -4.89
CA ARG A 126 -12.75 6.98 -5.68
C ARG A 126 -11.71 6.96 -6.80
N PRO A 127 -10.76 6.01 -6.80
CA PRO A 127 -9.74 5.88 -7.85
C PRO A 127 -10.34 5.75 -9.26
N GLU A 128 -11.46 5.03 -9.38
CA GLU A 128 -12.12 4.77 -10.66
C GLU A 128 -12.66 6.04 -11.34
N ASP A 129 -12.98 7.10 -10.60
CA ASP A 129 -13.43 8.35 -11.18
C ASP A 129 -12.28 9.11 -11.84
N VAL A 130 -11.10 9.11 -11.19
CA VAL A 130 -9.87 9.67 -11.76
C VAL A 130 -9.45 8.90 -13.01
N LEU A 131 -9.47 7.57 -12.95
CA LEU A 131 -9.10 6.72 -14.08
C LEU A 131 -10.06 6.90 -15.27
N ARG A 132 -11.36 7.02 -14.99
CA ARG A 132 -12.37 7.25 -16.04
C ARG A 132 -12.15 8.58 -16.74
N GLU A 133 -11.84 9.63 -15.99
CA GLU A 133 -11.60 10.95 -16.56
C GLU A 133 -10.27 10.96 -17.37
N PHE A 134 -9.22 10.35 -16.84
CA PHE A 134 -7.94 10.19 -17.54
C PHE A 134 -8.11 9.44 -18.88
N LEU A 135 -8.88 8.35 -18.89
CA LEU A 135 -9.14 7.59 -20.11
C LEU A 135 -9.96 8.39 -21.14
N LYS A 136 -10.94 9.18 -20.71
CA LYS A 136 -11.70 10.06 -21.61
C LYS A 136 -10.81 11.10 -22.27
N GLN A 137 -9.94 11.75 -21.50
CA GLN A 137 -9.03 12.78 -22.02
C GLN A 137 -8.06 12.20 -23.03
N ASN A 138 -7.49 11.04 -22.74
CA ASN A 138 -6.56 10.36 -23.65
C ASN A 138 -7.26 9.81 -24.91
N TRP A 139 -8.50 9.33 -24.80
CA TRP A 139 -9.29 8.94 -25.95
C TRP A 139 -9.55 10.13 -26.90
N ILE A 140 -9.91 11.30 -26.34
CA ILE A 140 -10.12 12.53 -27.13
C ILE A 140 -8.84 12.99 -27.81
N LEU A 141 -7.69 12.91 -27.13
CA LEU A 141 -6.39 13.24 -27.72
C LEU A 141 -6.04 12.30 -28.87
N ASN A 142 -6.18 10.99 -28.69
CA ASN A 142 -5.90 9.99 -29.73
C ASN A 142 -6.85 10.14 -30.95
N ALA A 143 -8.12 10.42 -30.74
CA ALA A 143 -9.08 10.65 -31.82
C ALA A 143 -8.72 11.93 -32.62
N ARG A 144 -8.23 12.99 -31.95
CA ARG A 144 -7.77 14.22 -32.64
C ARG A 144 -6.53 13.99 -33.49
N VAL A 145 -5.57 13.20 -32.99
CA VAL A 145 -4.33 12.86 -33.74
C VAL A 145 -4.64 12.00 -34.96
N GLN A 146 -5.59 11.08 -34.89
CA GLN A 146 -5.99 10.25 -36.03
C GLN A 146 -6.74 11.04 -37.12
N ASN A 147 -7.44 12.10 -36.76
CA ASN A 147 -8.14 12.97 -37.69
C ASN A 147 -7.25 14.05 -38.35
N LEU A 148 -5.96 14.13 -37.97
CA LEU A 148 -4.98 15.04 -38.54
C LEU A 148 -4.02 14.34 -39.55
N LYS A 149 -4.25 13.05 -39.81
CA LYS A 149 -3.59 12.26 -40.86
C LYS A 149 -4.55 12.02 -42.02
#